data_1882b261ef949125ef164266225375ee
#
_entry.id   1882b261ef949125ef164266225375ee
#
_cell.length_a   1.000
_cell.length_b   1.000
_cell.length_c   1.000
_cell.angle_alpha   90.00
_cell.angle_beta   90.00
_cell.angle_gamma   90.00
#
_symmetry.space_group_name_H-M   'P 1'
#
loop_
_entity.id
_entity.type
_entity.pdbx_description
1 polymer ?
#
loop_
_entity_poly.entity_id
_entity_poly.type
_entity_poly.pdbx_seq_one_letter_code
_entity_poly.pdbx_strand_id
1 'polypeptide(L)'
;MRIGVPREVKNNENRVGLGAAGVHELVVRGHEVVVETGAGLRSRVTDEDYVAAGARILPTADEVWDQAEMIVKVKEPLPEEHGRLRAGQILFTYLHLAADRELAEALLASGTTSIAYETVQLPDRSLQLLAPMSAIAGRLAAQVGAYHLMAPLGGAGVLMGGVPGTSEANVLVLGGGVVGEQAAMMAHGLHANVTVMDVDVTRLGQIATMHHGGILTRYSTTLDLAAQIERADVVVGSVLIPGRRAPKLVTDEMVARMKPGSVLVDVAIDQGGCFENSRPTTHDAPTFSVHEAVYYCVANMPGSVPVTATAALNNATLPYVLKLASAGWRDALRADGALAKGLHTHEGALTHEGTAEAHGLELADAAAVIG
;
A
#
# COMPACT_ATOMS: atom_id res chain seq x y z
N MET A 1 20.62 3.42 19.60
CA MET A 1 19.65 2.33 19.28
C MET A 1 20.23 1.45 18.19
N ARG A 2 20.00 0.15 18.27
CA ARG A 2 20.34 -0.78 17.19
C ARG A 2 19.11 -1.11 16.37
N ILE A 3 19.17 -0.86 15.07
CA ILE A 3 18.08 -1.04 14.11
C ILE A 3 18.36 -2.29 13.30
N GLY A 4 17.37 -3.17 13.19
CA GLY A 4 17.42 -4.40 12.41
C GLY A 4 16.59 -4.30 11.12
N VAL A 5 17.17 -4.76 10.03
CA VAL A 5 16.50 -4.82 8.72
C VAL A 5 16.56 -6.27 8.24
N PRO A 6 15.58 -7.10 8.56
CA PRO A 6 15.48 -8.45 8.03
C PRO A 6 15.05 -8.43 6.56
N ARG A 7 15.31 -9.52 5.87
CA ARG A 7 14.77 -9.78 4.54
C ARG A 7 13.28 -10.07 4.65
N GLU A 8 12.50 -9.56 3.68
CA GLU A 8 11.09 -9.89 3.57
C GLU A 8 10.88 -11.34 3.15
N VAL A 9 9.97 -12.02 3.83
CA VAL A 9 9.66 -13.44 3.61
C VAL A 9 8.35 -13.66 2.88
N LYS A 10 7.49 -12.64 2.82
CA LYS A 10 6.21 -12.71 2.12
C LYS A 10 6.41 -12.97 0.62
N ASN A 11 5.61 -13.87 0.06
CA ASN A 11 5.70 -14.21 -1.36
C ASN A 11 5.56 -12.95 -2.25
N ASN A 12 6.44 -12.82 -3.24
CA ASN A 12 6.52 -11.67 -4.14
C ASN A 12 6.78 -10.31 -3.45
N GLU A 13 7.25 -10.31 -2.19
CA GLU A 13 7.75 -9.09 -1.55
C GLU A 13 9.26 -8.98 -1.80
N ASN A 14 9.61 -7.98 -2.58
CA ASN A 14 10.98 -7.76 -3.04
C ASN A 14 11.55 -6.41 -2.57
N ARG A 15 10.76 -5.64 -1.83
CA ARG A 15 11.18 -4.38 -1.21
C ARG A 15 12.01 -4.67 0.03
N VAL A 16 12.64 -3.64 0.58
CA VAL A 16 13.34 -3.68 1.86
C VAL A 16 12.95 -2.47 2.71
N GLY A 17 12.84 -2.67 4.03
CA GLY A 17 12.40 -1.64 4.97
C GLY A 17 13.29 -0.42 5.04
N LEU A 18 14.60 -0.58 4.79
CA LEU A 18 15.58 0.50 4.81
C LEU A 18 16.65 0.28 3.74
N GLY A 19 16.90 1.27 2.90
CA GLY A 19 17.99 1.26 1.91
C GLY A 19 19.29 1.85 2.46
N ALA A 20 20.37 1.75 1.68
CA ALA A 20 21.71 2.18 2.09
C ALA A 20 21.77 3.67 2.50
N ALA A 21 21.05 4.56 1.81
CA ALA A 21 21.00 5.97 2.19
C ALA A 21 20.40 6.18 3.59
N GLY A 22 19.32 5.46 3.93
CA GLY A 22 18.71 5.51 5.26
C GLY A 22 19.63 4.94 6.34
N VAL A 23 20.37 3.87 6.02
CA VAL A 23 21.41 3.31 6.89
C VAL A 23 22.46 4.37 7.20
N HIS A 24 23.01 5.03 6.17
CA HIS A 24 24.00 6.09 6.35
C HIS A 24 23.51 7.19 7.29
N GLU A 25 22.27 7.66 7.10
CA GLU A 25 21.66 8.70 7.93
C GLU A 25 21.52 8.28 9.41
N LEU A 26 21.28 7.02 9.69
CA LEU A 26 21.26 6.47 11.06
C LEU A 26 22.65 6.37 11.66
N VAL A 27 23.59 5.84 10.90
CA VAL A 27 24.98 5.63 11.36
C VAL A 27 25.67 6.94 11.69
N VAL A 28 25.53 7.99 10.86
CA VAL A 28 26.13 9.32 11.15
C VAL A 28 25.52 9.98 12.39
N ARG A 29 24.34 9.53 12.84
CA ARG A 29 23.71 9.96 14.10
C ARG A 29 24.04 9.09 15.29
N GLY A 30 24.95 8.12 15.13
CA GLY A 30 25.44 7.26 16.21
C GLY A 30 24.56 6.04 16.49
N HIS A 31 23.67 5.67 15.57
CA HIS A 31 22.90 4.44 15.66
C HIS A 31 23.65 3.27 15.00
N GLU A 32 23.43 2.06 15.48
CA GLU A 32 23.92 0.84 14.84
C GLU A 32 22.83 0.28 13.92
N VAL A 33 23.21 -0.18 12.73
CA VAL A 33 22.28 -0.85 11.82
C VAL A 33 22.81 -2.24 11.49
N VAL A 34 21.96 -3.25 11.66
CA VAL A 34 22.23 -4.64 11.27
C VAL A 34 21.24 -5.05 10.19
N VAL A 35 21.74 -5.63 9.10
CA VAL A 35 20.96 -6.01 7.94
C VAL A 35 21.15 -7.49 7.66
N GLU A 36 20.09 -8.22 7.38
CA GLU A 36 20.18 -9.61 6.92
C GLU A 36 20.81 -9.66 5.53
N THR A 37 21.74 -10.58 5.33
CA THR A 37 22.38 -10.79 4.02
C THR A 37 21.36 -10.94 2.91
N GLY A 38 21.55 -10.21 1.81
CA GLY A 38 20.69 -10.25 0.65
C GLY A 38 19.33 -9.54 0.80
N ALA A 39 19.05 -8.86 1.93
CA ALA A 39 17.77 -8.22 2.18
C ALA A 39 17.37 -7.20 1.09
N GLY A 40 18.35 -6.44 0.57
CA GLY A 40 18.12 -5.39 -0.42
C GLY A 40 18.30 -5.81 -1.88
N LEU A 41 18.77 -7.02 -2.18
CA LEU A 41 19.22 -7.42 -3.52
C LEU A 41 18.16 -7.20 -4.61
N ARG A 42 16.91 -7.53 -4.35
CA ARG A 42 15.83 -7.36 -5.33
C ARG A 42 15.41 -5.91 -5.52
N SER A 43 15.83 -5.03 -4.60
CA SER A 43 15.69 -3.57 -4.69
C SER A 43 16.98 -2.89 -5.18
N ARG A 44 17.95 -3.65 -5.71
CA ARG A 44 19.27 -3.19 -6.18
C ARG A 44 20.10 -2.51 -5.10
N VAL A 45 20.01 -2.99 -3.86
CA VAL A 45 20.88 -2.59 -2.75
C VAL A 45 21.64 -3.84 -2.32
N THR A 46 22.94 -3.88 -2.56
CA THR A 46 23.80 -5.04 -2.22
C THR A 46 24.25 -5.00 -0.78
N ASP A 47 24.80 -6.10 -0.29
CA ASP A 47 25.40 -6.16 1.05
C ASP A 47 26.61 -5.21 1.15
N GLU A 48 27.36 -5.05 0.05
CA GLU A 48 28.48 -4.10 -0.04
C GLU A 48 28.00 -2.64 0.06
N ASP A 49 26.84 -2.30 -0.55
CA ASP A 49 26.25 -0.97 -0.41
C ASP A 49 25.87 -0.67 1.05
N TYR A 50 25.33 -1.66 1.75
CA TYR A 50 25.00 -1.53 3.16
C TYR A 50 26.24 -1.38 4.03
N VAL A 51 27.28 -2.17 3.78
CA VAL A 51 28.56 -2.07 4.48
C VAL A 51 29.22 -0.70 4.23
N ALA A 52 29.20 -0.22 2.99
CA ALA A 52 29.73 1.11 2.65
C ALA A 52 28.93 2.25 3.34
N ALA A 53 27.64 2.04 3.61
CA ALA A 53 26.80 2.96 4.37
C ALA A 53 27.01 2.85 5.90
N GLY A 54 27.79 1.86 6.38
CA GLY A 54 28.13 1.66 7.78
C GLY A 54 27.29 0.60 8.51
N ALA A 55 26.48 -0.18 7.82
CA ALA A 55 25.77 -1.30 8.42
C ALA A 55 26.68 -2.52 8.61
N ARG A 56 26.27 -3.39 9.52
CA ARG A 56 26.84 -4.73 9.69
C ARG A 56 25.87 -5.76 9.09
N ILE A 57 26.40 -6.62 8.23
CA ILE A 57 25.61 -7.72 7.65
C ILE A 57 25.59 -8.91 8.60
N LEU A 58 24.42 -9.48 8.79
CA LEU A 58 24.22 -10.70 9.58
C LEU A 58 23.67 -11.82 8.67
N PRO A 59 24.08 -13.08 8.89
CA PRO A 59 23.75 -14.17 7.97
C PRO A 59 22.28 -14.63 8.05
N THR A 60 21.59 -14.38 9.16
CA THR A 60 20.24 -14.91 9.41
C THR A 60 19.27 -13.86 9.94
N ALA A 61 17.98 -14.05 9.67
CA ALA A 61 16.92 -13.26 10.28
C ALA A 61 16.96 -13.34 11.81
N ASP A 62 17.19 -14.54 12.38
CA ASP A 62 17.21 -14.76 13.82
C ASP A 62 18.24 -13.85 14.52
N GLU A 63 19.44 -13.75 13.94
CA GLU A 63 20.49 -12.86 14.47
C GLU A 63 20.12 -11.37 14.35
N VAL A 64 19.41 -10.97 13.28
CA VAL A 64 18.94 -9.59 13.12
C VAL A 64 17.89 -9.26 14.17
N TRP A 65 16.87 -10.12 14.31
CA TRP A 65 15.80 -9.92 15.28
C TRP A 65 16.30 -9.94 16.73
N ASP A 66 17.22 -10.84 17.07
CA ASP A 66 17.77 -10.96 18.42
C ASP A 66 18.57 -9.71 18.83
N GLN A 67 19.36 -9.17 17.91
CA GLN A 67 20.22 -8.03 18.22
C GLN A 67 19.52 -6.68 18.16
N ALA A 68 18.41 -6.55 17.42
CA ALA A 68 17.76 -5.27 17.18
C ALA A 68 16.86 -4.82 18.34
N GLU A 69 16.92 -3.54 18.68
CA GLU A 69 15.96 -2.85 19.55
C GLU A 69 14.73 -2.37 18.75
N MET A 70 14.93 -2.05 17.46
CA MET A 70 13.87 -1.69 16.53
C MET A 70 14.03 -2.48 15.23
N ILE A 71 12.99 -3.17 14.81
CA ILE A 71 12.89 -3.83 13.51
C ILE A 71 12.15 -2.90 12.54
N VAL A 72 12.74 -2.69 11.37
CA VAL A 72 12.15 -1.93 10.26
C VAL A 72 11.93 -2.88 9.09
N LYS A 73 10.66 -3.12 8.78
CA LYS A 73 10.21 -4.00 7.69
C LYS A 73 9.32 -3.24 6.70
N VAL A 74 8.94 -3.90 5.63
CA VAL A 74 7.91 -3.44 4.71
C VAL A 74 6.57 -4.06 5.07
N LYS A 75 6.51 -5.38 5.19
CA LYS A 75 5.28 -6.13 5.44
C LYS A 75 5.21 -6.63 6.89
N GLU A 76 3.98 -6.95 7.26
CA GLU A 76 3.65 -7.59 8.53
C GLU A 76 4.49 -8.87 8.75
N PRO A 77 4.84 -9.19 9.99
CA PRO A 77 5.43 -10.49 10.32
C PRO A 77 4.51 -11.64 9.96
N LEU A 78 5.06 -12.64 9.28
CA LEU A 78 4.34 -13.89 8.98
C LEU A 78 4.46 -14.89 10.14
N PRO A 79 3.65 -15.97 10.18
CA PRO A 79 3.66 -16.94 11.28
C PRO A 79 5.05 -17.48 11.64
N GLU A 80 5.93 -17.66 10.65
CA GLU A 80 7.33 -18.07 10.86
C GLU A 80 8.20 -17.02 11.55
N GLU A 81 7.76 -15.77 11.59
CA GLU A 81 8.44 -14.65 12.27
C GLU A 81 7.86 -14.37 13.66
N HIS A 82 6.66 -14.90 14.01
CA HIS A 82 6.00 -14.59 15.27
C HIS A 82 6.86 -14.97 16.48
N GLY A 83 7.61 -16.08 16.38
CA GLY A 83 8.52 -16.52 17.46
C GLY A 83 9.71 -15.59 17.72
N ARG A 84 9.97 -14.59 16.86
CA ARG A 84 11.03 -13.58 16.99
C ARG A 84 10.55 -12.31 17.69
N LEU A 85 9.23 -12.12 17.79
CA LEU A 85 8.63 -10.97 18.47
C LEU A 85 8.90 -11.04 19.97
N ARG A 86 9.25 -9.89 20.60
CA ARG A 86 9.55 -9.85 22.04
C ARG A 86 9.25 -8.51 22.69
N ALA A 87 8.99 -8.55 23.98
CA ALA A 87 8.82 -7.35 24.80
C ALA A 87 10.05 -6.44 24.74
N GLY A 88 9.82 -5.14 24.79
CA GLY A 88 10.86 -4.12 24.72
C GLY A 88 11.41 -3.85 23.30
N GLN A 89 10.98 -4.61 22.29
CA GLN A 89 11.34 -4.38 20.90
C GLN A 89 10.29 -3.54 20.20
N ILE A 90 10.74 -2.62 19.34
CA ILE A 90 9.88 -1.82 18.46
C ILE A 90 9.79 -2.54 17.11
N LEU A 91 8.58 -2.68 16.59
CA LEU A 91 8.31 -3.12 15.22
C LEU A 91 7.69 -1.96 14.45
N PHE A 92 8.35 -1.48 13.39
CA PHE A 92 7.88 -0.38 12.55
C PHE A 92 7.72 -0.88 11.10
N THR A 93 6.49 -1.08 10.65
CA THR A 93 6.14 -1.73 9.39
C THR A 93 4.67 -1.51 9.03
N TYR A 94 4.21 -1.96 7.84
CA TYR A 94 2.78 -2.19 7.61
C TYR A 94 2.33 -3.40 8.42
N LEU A 95 1.16 -3.32 9.05
CA LEU A 95 0.64 -4.38 9.93
C LEU A 95 -0.69 -4.98 9.44
N HIS A 96 -1.61 -4.15 8.95
CA HIS A 96 -2.94 -4.56 8.49
C HIS A 96 -3.73 -5.43 9.50
N LEU A 97 -3.57 -5.19 10.80
CA LEU A 97 -4.07 -6.07 11.88
C LEU A 97 -5.59 -6.30 11.86
N ALA A 98 -6.37 -5.38 11.32
CA ALA A 98 -7.83 -5.57 11.18
C ALA A 98 -8.20 -6.75 10.26
N ALA A 99 -7.27 -7.20 9.41
CA ALA A 99 -7.46 -8.34 8.51
C ALA A 99 -6.79 -9.64 9.03
N ASP A 100 -5.95 -9.54 10.06
CA ASP A 100 -5.13 -10.66 10.55
C ASP A 100 -5.20 -10.77 12.09
N ARG A 101 -6.11 -11.64 12.53
CA ARG A 101 -6.32 -11.90 13.96
C ARG A 101 -5.11 -12.62 14.59
N GLU A 102 -4.52 -13.58 13.87
CA GLU A 102 -3.41 -14.38 14.39
C GLU A 102 -2.19 -13.49 14.69
N LEU A 103 -1.86 -12.58 13.78
CA LEU A 103 -0.80 -11.60 14.01
C LEU A 103 -1.13 -10.64 15.15
N ALA A 104 -2.39 -10.16 15.25
CA ALA A 104 -2.79 -9.29 16.35
C ALA A 104 -2.58 -9.98 17.71
N GLU A 105 -3.01 -11.23 17.85
CA GLU A 105 -2.82 -12.03 19.07
C GLU A 105 -1.32 -12.31 19.34
N ALA A 106 -0.52 -12.59 18.32
CA ALA A 106 0.93 -12.78 18.46
C ALA A 106 1.65 -11.53 18.98
N LEU A 107 1.31 -10.34 18.43
CA LEU A 107 1.86 -9.06 18.88
C LEU A 107 1.48 -8.74 20.33
N LEU A 108 0.23 -9.00 20.72
CA LEU A 108 -0.24 -8.82 22.09
C LEU A 108 0.48 -9.77 23.05
N ALA A 109 0.59 -11.05 22.68
CA ALA A 109 1.23 -12.07 23.52
C ALA A 109 2.74 -11.82 23.69
N SER A 110 3.42 -11.31 22.66
CA SER A 110 4.87 -11.03 22.69
C SER A 110 5.23 -9.78 23.50
N GLY A 111 4.28 -8.88 23.74
CA GLY A 111 4.53 -7.57 24.36
C GLY A 111 5.31 -6.59 23.48
N THR A 112 5.44 -6.87 22.19
CA THR A 112 6.14 -6.00 21.22
C THR A 112 5.43 -4.65 21.10
N THR A 113 6.22 -3.55 20.99
CA THR A 113 5.70 -2.23 20.66
C THR A 113 5.57 -2.12 19.15
N SER A 114 4.37 -2.27 18.61
CA SER A 114 4.15 -2.21 17.17
C SER A 114 3.58 -0.86 16.74
N ILE A 115 4.21 -0.27 15.70
CA ILE A 115 3.84 1.02 15.12
C ILE A 115 3.60 0.79 13.63
N ALA A 116 2.34 0.96 13.20
CA ALA A 116 1.91 0.69 11.84
C ALA A 116 2.10 1.89 10.92
N TYR A 117 2.67 1.67 9.74
CA TYR A 117 2.83 2.71 8.72
C TYR A 117 1.49 3.27 8.24
N GLU A 118 0.52 2.40 8.00
CA GLU A 118 -0.76 2.73 7.36
C GLU A 118 -1.69 3.59 8.22
N THR A 119 -1.41 3.75 9.51
CA THR A 119 -2.22 4.56 10.42
C THR A 119 -1.52 5.84 10.88
N VAL A 120 -0.27 6.07 10.47
CA VAL A 120 0.38 7.37 10.64
C VAL A 120 -0.33 8.40 9.79
N GLN A 121 -1.13 9.26 10.45
CA GLN A 121 -2.07 10.16 9.78
C GLN A 121 -1.93 11.60 10.25
N LEU A 122 -1.71 12.50 9.30
CA LEU A 122 -1.65 13.93 9.55
C LEU A 122 -3.03 14.54 9.93
N PRO A 123 -3.05 15.78 10.44
CA PRO A 123 -4.31 16.47 10.77
C PRO A 123 -5.26 16.66 9.58
N ASP A 124 -4.73 16.77 8.36
CA ASP A 124 -5.49 16.84 7.11
C ASP A 124 -6.01 15.49 6.62
N ARG A 125 -5.84 14.42 7.44
CA ARG A 125 -6.18 13.03 7.18
C ARG A 125 -5.32 12.31 6.15
N SER A 126 -4.29 12.94 5.63
CA SER A 126 -3.36 12.27 4.72
C SER A 126 -2.55 11.18 5.44
N LEU A 127 -2.32 10.05 4.74
CA LEU A 127 -1.59 8.89 5.22
C LEU A 127 -0.22 8.87 4.55
N GLN A 128 0.73 9.63 5.12
CA GLN A 128 2.02 9.91 4.48
C GLN A 128 2.85 8.67 4.18
N LEU A 129 2.78 7.63 5.02
CA LEU A 129 3.56 6.41 4.83
C LEU A 129 2.87 5.43 3.88
N LEU A 130 1.55 5.55 3.69
CA LEU A 130 0.78 4.77 2.72
C LEU A 130 0.79 5.40 1.32
N ALA A 131 0.80 6.74 1.25
CA ALA A 131 0.70 7.50 0.00
C ALA A 131 1.70 7.09 -1.09
N PRO A 132 3.00 6.80 -0.80
CA PRO A 132 3.93 6.35 -1.83
C PRO A 132 3.51 5.03 -2.50
N MET A 133 3.01 4.08 -1.71
CA MET A 133 2.54 2.80 -2.25
C MET A 133 1.24 2.97 -3.03
N SER A 134 0.34 3.81 -2.56
CA SER A 134 -0.88 4.21 -3.27
C SER A 134 -0.56 4.86 -4.62
N ALA A 135 0.44 5.74 -4.67
CA ALA A 135 0.87 6.39 -5.92
C ALA A 135 1.42 5.36 -6.92
N ILE A 136 2.25 4.43 -6.46
CA ILE A 136 2.80 3.36 -7.32
C ILE A 136 1.67 2.44 -7.81
N ALA A 137 0.77 2.01 -6.93
CA ALA A 137 -0.34 1.15 -7.29
C ALA A 137 -1.25 1.80 -8.35
N GLY A 138 -1.57 3.10 -8.21
CA GLY A 138 -2.34 3.85 -9.20
C GLY A 138 -1.66 3.90 -10.56
N ARG A 139 -0.35 4.19 -10.60
CA ARG A 139 0.42 4.20 -11.85
C ARG A 139 0.47 2.83 -12.53
N LEU A 140 0.67 1.78 -11.73
CA LEU A 140 0.64 0.40 -12.23
C LEU A 140 -0.75 0.02 -12.74
N ALA A 141 -1.84 0.47 -12.10
CA ALA A 141 -3.19 0.17 -12.53
C ALA A 141 -3.46 0.59 -13.99
N ALA A 142 -3.00 1.78 -14.39
CA ALA A 142 -3.11 2.22 -15.78
C ALA A 142 -2.25 1.37 -16.73
N GLN A 143 -1.03 0.98 -16.31
CA GLN A 143 -0.15 0.14 -17.13
C GLN A 143 -0.71 -1.27 -17.35
N VAL A 144 -1.17 -1.93 -16.28
CA VAL A 144 -1.74 -3.28 -16.38
C VAL A 144 -3.09 -3.25 -17.11
N GLY A 145 -3.89 -2.18 -16.92
CA GLY A 145 -5.11 -1.96 -17.68
C GLY A 145 -4.84 -1.88 -19.18
N ALA A 146 -3.85 -1.07 -19.59
CA ALA A 146 -3.43 -0.96 -21.00
C ALA A 146 -2.91 -2.29 -21.55
N TYR A 147 -2.12 -3.02 -20.76
CA TYR A 147 -1.57 -4.31 -21.16
C TYR A 147 -2.65 -5.36 -21.37
N HIS A 148 -3.59 -5.46 -20.44
CA HIS A 148 -4.66 -6.46 -20.50
C HIS A 148 -5.80 -6.10 -21.48
N LEU A 149 -5.84 -4.89 -22.04
CA LEU A 149 -6.71 -4.55 -23.19
C LEU A 149 -6.30 -5.27 -24.48
N MET A 150 -5.09 -5.83 -24.55
CA MET A 150 -4.62 -6.55 -25.73
C MET A 150 -5.39 -7.85 -25.94
N ALA A 151 -5.82 -8.11 -27.17
CA ALA A 151 -6.62 -9.29 -27.54
C ALA A 151 -5.99 -10.65 -27.15
N PRO A 152 -4.66 -10.89 -27.27
CA PRO A 152 -4.04 -12.14 -26.84
C PRO A 152 -4.18 -12.44 -25.33
N LEU A 153 -4.54 -11.43 -24.53
CA LEU A 153 -4.72 -11.53 -23.07
C LEU A 153 -6.21 -11.58 -22.66
N GLY A 154 -7.10 -11.72 -23.63
CA GLY A 154 -8.55 -11.73 -23.42
C GLY A 154 -9.19 -10.34 -23.43
N GLY A 155 -8.41 -9.28 -23.66
CA GLY A 155 -8.87 -7.90 -23.77
C GLY A 155 -9.57 -7.60 -25.08
N ALA A 156 -10.20 -6.41 -25.14
CA ALA A 156 -11.00 -5.95 -26.29
C ALA A 156 -10.19 -5.66 -27.55
N GLY A 157 -8.87 -5.73 -27.52
CA GLY A 157 -8.00 -5.40 -28.65
C GLY A 157 -7.93 -3.89 -28.92
N VAL A 158 -8.16 -3.06 -27.90
CA VAL A 158 -8.16 -1.59 -28.00
C VAL A 158 -6.80 -1.07 -27.53
N LEU A 159 -6.17 -0.21 -28.34
CA LEU A 159 -4.97 0.54 -27.96
C LEU A 159 -5.40 1.72 -27.08
N MET A 160 -4.83 1.84 -25.89
CA MET A 160 -5.29 2.82 -24.90
C MET A 160 -5.34 4.26 -25.41
N GLY A 161 -4.32 4.71 -26.11
CA GLY A 161 -4.26 6.07 -26.67
C GLY A 161 -4.75 6.21 -28.11
N GLY A 162 -5.26 5.14 -28.73
CA GLY A 162 -5.61 5.16 -30.15
C GLY A 162 -4.43 5.51 -31.06
N VAL A 163 -4.74 5.83 -32.33
CA VAL A 163 -3.82 6.43 -33.30
C VAL A 163 -4.61 7.44 -34.13
N PRO A 164 -3.96 8.34 -34.88
CA PRO A 164 -4.70 9.31 -35.72
C PRO A 164 -5.78 8.65 -36.58
N GLY A 165 -7.04 9.07 -36.39
CA GLY A 165 -8.20 8.54 -37.10
C GLY A 165 -8.91 7.38 -36.37
N THR A 166 -8.48 6.97 -35.18
CA THR A 166 -9.19 6.00 -34.33
C THR A 166 -9.55 6.62 -32.99
N SER A 167 -10.49 5.97 -32.26
CA SER A 167 -10.85 6.39 -30.90
C SER A 167 -9.85 5.89 -29.88
N GLU A 168 -9.66 6.67 -28.83
CA GLU A 168 -8.95 6.30 -27.61
C GLU A 168 -9.84 5.40 -26.72
N ALA A 169 -9.20 4.67 -25.80
CA ALA A 169 -9.93 3.92 -24.78
C ALA A 169 -10.57 4.85 -23.74
N ASN A 170 -11.75 4.46 -23.24
CA ASN A 170 -12.41 5.12 -22.11
C ASN A 170 -11.97 4.47 -20.80
N VAL A 171 -11.30 5.23 -19.97
CA VAL A 171 -10.82 4.80 -18.63
C VAL A 171 -11.69 5.45 -17.57
N LEU A 172 -12.35 4.62 -16.78
CA LEU A 172 -13.15 5.04 -15.63
C LEU A 172 -12.39 4.75 -14.35
N VAL A 173 -12.19 5.78 -13.53
CA VAL A 173 -11.52 5.65 -12.23
C VAL A 173 -12.54 5.91 -11.12
N LEU A 174 -12.72 4.94 -10.22
CA LEU A 174 -13.63 5.01 -9.09
C LEU A 174 -12.82 5.35 -7.81
N GLY A 175 -13.05 6.57 -7.31
CA GLY A 175 -12.30 7.17 -6.21
C GLY A 175 -11.22 8.14 -6.68
N GLY A 176 -11.27 9.38 -6.22
CA GLY A 176 -10.31 10.46 -6.52
C GLY A 176 -9.16 10.57 -5.52
N GLY A 177 -8.95 9.57 -4.67
CA GLY A 177 -7.82 9.52 -3.72
C GLY A 177 -6.46 9.42 -4.43
N VAL A 178 -5.39 9.18 -3.66
CA VAL A 178 -4.02 9.10 -4.22
C VAL A 178 -3.93 8.05 -5.34
N VAL A 179 -4.47 6.85 -5.13
CA VAL A 179 -4.46 5.77 -6.14
C VAL A 179 -5.17 6.23 -7.41
N GLY A 180 -6.40 6.74 -7.28
CA GLY A 180 -7.22 7.10 -8.45
C GLY A 180 -6.65 8.28 -9.23
N GLU A 181 -6.13 9.30 -8.55
CA GLU A 181 -5.47 10.42 -9.23
C GLU A 181 -4.25 9.95 -10.02
N GLN A 182 -3.41 9.11 -9.43
CA GLN A 182 -2.22 8.60 -10.12
C GLN A 182 -2.58 7.65 -11.28
N ALA A 183 -3.64 6.85 -11.14
CA ALA A 183 -4.16 6.04 -12.25
C ALA A 183 -4.71 6.92 -13.38
N ALA A 184 -5.51 7.93 -13.03
CA ALA A 184 -6.07 8.87 -13.99
C ALA A 184 -4.97 9.66 -14.73
N MET A 185 -3.98 10.18 -14.00
CA MET A 185 -2.84 10.90 -14.58
C MET A 185 -2.06 10.02 -15.57
N MET A 186 -1.77 8.76 -15.20
CA MET A 186 -1.03 7.85 -16.08
C MET A 186 -1.86 7.45 -17.31
N ALA A 187 -3.14 7.15 -17.16
CA ALA A 187 -4.02 6.85 -18.28
C ALA A 187 -4.16 8.05 -19.24
N HIS A 188 -4.31 9.26 -18.68
CA HIS A 188 -4.31 10.51 -19.46
C HIS A 188 -2.99 10.73 -20.20
N GLY A 189 -1.86 10.45 -19.54
CA GLY A 189 -0.52 10.49 -20.17
C GLY A 189 -0.35 9.46 -21.30
N LEU A 190 -1.11 8.37 -21.28
CA LEU A 190 -1.22 7.40 -22.38
C LEU A 190 -2.29 7.80 -23.42
N HIS A 191 -2.78 9.02 -23.35
CA HIS A 191 -3.79 9.60 -24.25
C HIS A 191 -5.18 8.95 -24.18
N ALA A 192 -5.55 8.29 -23.09
CA ALA A 192 -6.91 7.77 -22.90
C ALA A 192 -7.93 8.89 -22.60
N ASN A 193 -9.21 8.63 -22.89
CA ASN A 193 -10.33 9.42 -22.39
C ASN A 193 -10.59 9.04 -20.93
N VAL A 194 -10.22 9.89 -19.97
CA VAL A 194 -10.28 9.56 -18.55
C VAL A 194 -11.43 10.27 -17.87
N THR A 195 -12.22 9.52 -17.11
CA THR A 195 -13.24 10.05 -16.18
C THR A 195 -12.96 9.56 -14.77
N VAL A 196 -12.87 10.46 -13.80
CA VAL A 196 -12.77 10.16 -12.36
C VAL A 196 -14.13 10.39 -11.71
N MET A 197 -14.61 9.42 -10.94
CA MET A 197 -15.82 9.53 -10.13
C MET A 197 -15.48 9.48 -8.65
N ASP A 198 -16.01 10.44 -7.88
CA ASP A 198 -15.88 10.51 -6.42
C ASP A 198 -17.15 11.14 -5.82
N VAL A 199 -17.36 10.96 -4.52
CA VAL A 199 -18.41 11.63 -3.75
C VAL A 199 -17.93 12.95 -3.14
N ASP A 200 -16.63 13.22 -3.13
CA ASP A 200 -16.03 14.47 -2.66
C ASP A 200 -15.84 15.46 -3.82
N VAL A 201 -16.77 16.43 -3.91
CA VAL A 201 -16.74 17.46 -4.96
C VAL A 201 -15.51 18.38 -4.83
N THR A 202 -14.97 18.55 -3.62
CA THR A 202 -13.75 19.34 -3.42
C THR A 202 -12.57 18.62 -4.07
N ARG A 203 -12.47 17.32 -3.86
CA ARG A 203 -11.45 16.48 -4.48
C ARG A 203 -11.58 16.44 -6.01
N LEU A 204 -12.79 16.31 -6.54
CA LEU A 204 -13.05 16.41 -7.98
C LEU A 204 -12.60 17.76 -8.56
N GLY A 205 -12.86 18.86 -7.86
CA GLY A 205 -12.41 20.18 -8.25
C GLY A 205 -10.88 20.32 -8.28
N GLN A 206 -10.17 19.75 -7.31
CA GLN A 206 -8.70 19.69 -7.30
C GLN A 206 -8.16 18.95 -8.51
N ILE A 207 -8.70 17.76 -8.82
CA ILE A 207 -8.28 16.96 -9.98
C ILE A 207 -8.52 17.74 -11.29
N ALA A 208 -9.70 18.33 -11.48
CA ALA A 208 -10.03 19.12 -12.67
C ALA A 208 -9.06 20.30 -12.87
N THR A 209 -8.73 21.00 -11.79
CA THR A 209 -7.79 22.14 -11.81
C THR A 209 -6.36 21.68 -12.13
N MET A 210 -5.89 20.64 -11.45
CA MET A 210 -4.52 20.13 -11.57
C MET A 210 -4.21 19.62 -12.99
N HIS A 211 -5.19 19.02 -13.65
CA HIS A 211 -5.06 18.45 -14.99
C HIS A 211 -5.66 19.34 -16.09
N HIS A 212 -5.91 20.63 -15.78
CA HIS A 212 -6.38 21.64 -16.75
C HIS A 212 -7.59 21.20 -17.57
N GLY A 213 -8.51 20.41 -16.97
CA GLY A 213 -9.69 19.87 -17.62
C GLY A 213 -9.43 18.68 -18.57
N GLY A 214 -8.19 18.20 -18.69
CA GLY A 214 -7.86 17.02 -19.50
C GLY A 214 -8.36 15.70 -18.91
N ILE A 215 -8.69 15.69 -17.62
CA ILE A 215 -9.35 14.58 -16.92
C ILE A 215 -10.76 15.02 -16.56
N LEU A 216 -11.77 14.29 -17.03
CA LEU A 216 -13.18 14.56 -16.69
C LEU A 216 -13.45 14.12 -15.26
N THR A 217 -14.27 14.89 -14.56
CA THR A 217 -14.70 14.55 -13.20
C THR A 217 -16.22 14.46 -13.12
N ARG A 218 -16.74 13.48 -12.34
CA ARG A 218 -18.17 13.28 -12.12
C ARG A 218 -18.45 12.94 -10.67
N TYR A 219 -19.54 13.48 -10.14
CA TYR A 219 -20.05 13.04 -8.85
C TYR A 219 -20.56 11.60 -8.95
N SER A 220 -20.22 10.75 -7.99
CA SER A 220 -20.55 9.32 -8.02
C SER A 220 -21.98 9.09 -7.54
N THR A 221 -22.91 8.85 -8.47
CA THR A 221 -24.24 8.30 -8.21
C THR A 221 -24.35 6.90 -8.80
N THR A 222 -25.25 6.07 -8.30
CA THR A 222 -25.45 4.71 -8.84
C THR A 222 -25.86 4.74 -10.31
N LEU A 223 -26.70 5.72 -10.71
CA LEU A 223 -27.18 5.86 -12.08
C LEU A 223 -26.05 6.29 -13.03
N ASP A 224 -25.28 7.31 -12.65
CA ASP A 224 -24.16 7.78 -13.48
C ASP A 224 -23.06 6.72 -13.56
N LEU A 225 -22.80 6.00 -12.46
CA LEU A 225 -21.84 4.91 -12.45
C LEU A 225 -22.21 3.82 -13.44
N ALA A 226 -23.46 3.36 -13.43
CA ALA A 226 -23.93 2.35 -14.37
C ALA A 226 -23.76 2.81 -15.84
N ALA A 227 -24.11 4.06 -16.15
CA ALA A 227 -23.94 4.62 -17.48
C ALA A 227 -22.48 4.77 -17.93
N GLN A 228 -21.56 5.06 -17.00
CA GLN A 228 -20.13 5.16 -17.31
C GLN A 228 -19.48 3.78 -17.49
N ILE A 229 -19.88 2.79 -16.71
CA ILE A 229 -19.38 1.40 -16.79
C ILE A 229 -19.66 0.78 -18.15
N GLU A 230 -20.86 0.96 -18.70
CA GLU A 230 -21.23 0.45 -20.03
C GLU A 230 -20.32 1.00 -21.15
N ARG A 231 -19.72 2.18 -20.95
CA ARG A 231 -18.85 2.84 -21.95
C ARG A 231 -17.37 2.56 -21.71
N ALA A 232 -16.99 2.10 -20.52
CA ALA A 232 -15.62 1.91 -20.13
C ALA A 232 -14.97 0.75 -20.89
N ASP A 233 -13.70 0.94 -21.27
CA ASP A 233 -12.81 -0.10 -21.74
C ASP A 233 -11.91 -0.57 -20.58
N VAL A 234 -11.56 0.34 -19.65
CA VAL A 234 -10.87 0.03 -18.40
C VAL A 234 -11.59 0.68 -17.23
N VAL A 235 -11.80 -0.06 -16.14
CA VAL A 235 -12.28 0.45 -14.86
C VAL A 235 -11.23 0.23 -13.80
N VAL A 236 -10.83 1.29 -13.09
CA VAL A 236 -9.90 1.22 -11.96
C VAL A 236 -10.67 1.43 -10.66
N GLY A 237 -10.74 0.41 -9.81
CA GLY A 237 -11.31 0.47 -8.47
C GLY A 237 -10.26 0.94 -7.47
N SER A 238 -10.43 2.15 -6.92
CA SER A 238 -9.42 2.79 -6.06
C SER A 238 -10.01 3.43 -4.80
N VAL A 239 -11.23 3.02 -4.42
CA VAL A 239 -11.87 3.52 -3.20
C VAL A 239 -11.30 2.81 -2.00
N LEU A 240 -10.75 3.60 -1.07
CA LEU A 240 -10.19 3.15 0.19
C LEU A 240 -10.91 3.85 1.33
N ILE A 241 -11.39 3.08 2.30
CA ILE A 241 -11.88 3.59 3.58
C ILE A 241 -10.89 3.11 4.65
N PRO A 242 -10.13 4.04 5.30
CA PRO A 242 -9.15 3.66 6.29
C PRO A 242 -9.74 2.76 7.39
N GLY A 243 -9.11 1.61 7.65
CA GLY A 243 -9.51 0.66 8.69
C GLY A 243 -10.83 -0.11 8.43
N ARG A 244 -11.44 0.02 7.24
CA ARG A 244 -12.70 -0.67 6.88
C ARG A 244 -12.59 -1.36 5.53
N ARG A 245 -13.51 -2.29 5.27
CA ARG A 245 -13.64 -2.90 3.94
C ARG A 245 -14.08 -1.87 2.91
N ALA A 246 -13.57 -2.00 1.68
CA ALA A 246 -14.03 -1.21 0.55
C ALA A 246 -15.51 -1.50 0.24
N PRO A 247 -16.32 -0.48 -0.12
CA PRO A 247 -17.70 -0.69 -0.55
C PRO A 247 -17.72 -1.38 -1.92
N LYS A 248 -18.70 -2.27 -2.14
CA LYS A 248 -18.94 -2.86 -3.45
C LYS A 248 -19.70 -1.87 -4.32
N LEU A 249 -19.00 -1.22 -5.24
CA LEU A 249 -19.53 -0.16 -6.09
C LEU A 249 -20.03 -0.71 -7.43
N VAL A 250 -19.33 -1.68 -8.00
CA VAL A 250 -19.67 -2.28 -9.30
C VAL A 250 -20.31 -3.64 -9.04
N THR A 251 -21.56 -3.78 -9.45
CA THR A 251 -22.34 -5.01 -9.29
C THR A 251 -22.09 -5.97 -10.45
N ASP A 252 -22.42 -7.25 -10.26
CA ASP A 252 -22.37 -8.27 -11.31
C ASP A 252 -23.20 -7.88 -12.54
N GLU A 253 -24.40 -7.29 -12.33
CA GLU A 253 -25.27 -6.81 -13.41
C GLU A 253 -24.63 -5.67 -14.22
N MET A 254 -23.85 -4.79 -13.58
CA MET A 254 -23.13 -3.73 -14.29
C MET A 254 -22.02 -4.34 -15.16
N VAL A 255 -21.30 -5.33 -14.65
CA VAL A 255 -20.24 -6.01 -15.41
C VAL A 255 -20.82 -6.76 -16.61
N ALA A 256 -21.95 -7.42 -16.45
CA ALA A 256 -22.63 -8.11 -17.55
C ALA A 256 -23.03 -7.18 -18.74
N ARG A 257 -23.08 -5.85 -18.50
CA ARG A 257 -23.39 -4.85 -19.53
C ARG A 257 -22.14 -4.13 -20.08
N MET A 258 -20.97 -4.48 -19.62
CA MET A 258 -19.72 -3.92 -20.15
C MET A 258 -19.42 -4.42 -21.56
N LYS A 259 -18.59 -3.69 -22.27
CA LYS A 259 -18.08 -4.14 -23.57
C LYS A 259 -17.28 -5.43 -23.40
N PRO A 260 -17.42 -6.41 -24.31
CA PRO A 260 -16.59 -7.61 -24.30
C PRO A 260 -15.08 -7.28 -24.29
N GLY A 261 -14.33 -7.93 -23.40
CA GLY A 261 -12.91 -7.71 -23.23
C GLY A 261 -12.54 -6.45 -22.46
N SER A 262 -13.50 -5.75 -21.83
CA SER A 262 -13.19 -4.66 -20.88
C SER A 262 -12.36 -5.17 -19.70
N VAL A 263 -11.51 -4.31 -19.15
CA VAL A 263 -10.59 -4.67 -18.06
C VAL A 263 -10.99 -3.95 -16.77
N LEU A 264 -11.15 -4.70 -15.68
CA LEU A 264 -11.38 -4.17 -14.34
C LEU A 264 -10.13 -4.39 -13.48
N VAL A 265 -9.51 -3.31 -13.04
CA VAL A 265 -8.33 -3.32 -12.16
C VAL A 265 -8.76 -2.94 -10.75
N ASP A 266 -8.81 -3.89 -9.84
CA ASP A 266 -9.21 -3.63 -8.44
C ASP A 266 -8.00 -3.40 -7.55
N VAL A 267 -7.61 -2.15 -7.37
CA VAL A 267 -6.49 -1.77 -6.50
C VAL A 267 -6.87 -1.86 -5.02
N ALA A 268 -8.16 -1.82 -4.70
CA ALA A 268 -8.66 -1.95 -3.34
C ALA A 268 -8.77 -3.41 -2.86
N ILE A 269 -8.24 -4.37 -3.62
CA ILE A 269 -8.39 -5.81 -3.35
C ILE A 269 -7.89 -6.21 -1.96
N ASP A 270 -6.81 -5.59 -1.45
CA ASP A 270 -6.27 -5.83 -0.11
C ASP A 270 -7.29 -5.51 1.00
N GLN A 271 -8.33 -4.71 0.70
CA GLN A 271 -9.43 -4.35 1.59
C GLN A 271 -10.78 -4.95 1.14
N GLY A 272 -10.73 -6.06 0.41
CA GLY A 272 -11.91 -6.79 -0.06
C GLY A 272 -12.40 -6.40 -1.45
N GLY A 273 -11.82 -5.39 -2.09
CA GLY A 273 -12.13 -4.94 -3.46
C GLY A 273 -13.41 -4.13 -3.60
N CYS A 274 -13.44 -3.28 -4.63
CA CYS A 274 -14.57 -2.40 -4.97
C CYS A 274 -15.61 -3.06 -5.87
N PHE A 275 -15.32 -4.20 -6.49
CA PHE A 275 -16.22 -4.89 -7.40
C PHE A 275 -16.82 -6.13 -6.74
N GLU A 276 -18.05 -6.46 -7.04
CA GLU A 276 -18.78 -7.55 -6.38
C GLU A 276 -18.07 -8.90 -6.55
N ASN A 277 -17.55 -9.18 -7.74
CA ASN A 277 -16.88 -10.43 -8.08
C ASN A 277 -15.37 -10.41 -7.84
N SER A 278 -14.80 -9.34 -7.25
CA SER A 278 -13.37 -9.29 -6.95
C SER A 278 -12.94 -10.37 -5.99
N ARG A 279 -11.84 -11.04 -6.34
CA ARG A 279 -11.11 -11.98 -5.49
C ARG A 279 -9.61 -11.79 -5.68
N PRO A 280 -8.81 -11.93 -4.62
CA PRO A 280 -7.36 -11.76 -4.74
C PRO A 280 -6.75 -12.71 -5.78
N THR A 281 -5.83 -12.16 -6.56
CA THR A 281 -4.99 -12.88 -7.52
C THR A 281 -3.51 -12.63 -7.21
N THR A 282 -2.62 -13.35 -7.89
CA THR A 282 -1.16 -13.25 -7.72
C THR A 282 -0.50 -12.80 -9.02
N HIS A 283 0.76 -12.39 -8.94
CA HIS A 283 1.53 -12.04 -10.15
C HIS A 283 1.71 -13.21 -11.12
N ASP A 284 1.66 -14.47 -10.64
CA ASP A 284 1.80 -15.67 -11.44
C ASP A 284 0.51 -16.02 -12.22
N ALA A 285 -0.65 -15.63 -11.66
CA ALA A 285 -1.96 -15.80 -12.27
C ALA A 285 -2.79 -14.51 -12.03
N PRO A 286 -2.48 -13.41 -12.76
CA PRO A 286 -2.94 -12.07 -12.39
C PRO A 286 -4.40 -11.78 -12.73
N THR A 287 -5.01 -12.54 -13.63
CA THR A 287 -6.35 -12.27 -14.15
C THR A 287 -7.28 -13.46 -14.06
N PHE A 288 -8.58 -13.16 -14.07
CA PHE A 288 -9.66 -14.11 -14.31
C PHE A 288 -10.79 -13.39 -15.06
N SER A 289 -11.73 -14.13 -15.62
CA SER A 289 -12.85 -13.55 -16.33
C SER A 289 -14.16 -13.65 -15.54
N VAL A 290 -14.99 -12.62 -15.63
CA VAL A 290 -16.37 -12.59 -15.17
C VAL A 290 -17.20 -12.05 -16.31
N HIS A 291 -18.23 -12.80 -16.74
CA HIS A 291 -18.86 -12.58 -18.03
C HIS A 291 -17.82 -12.48 -19.15
N GLU A 292 -17.83 -11.41 -19.92
CA GLU A 292 -16.83 -11.17 -20.97
C GLU A 292 -15.76 -10.13 -20.57
N ALA A 293 -15.66 -9.79 -19.28
CA ALA A 293 -14.70 -8.83 -18.76
C ALA A 293 -13.50 -9.52 -18.10
N VAL A 294 -12.33 -8.90 -18.19
CA VAL A 294 -11.07 -9.35 -17.58
C VAL A 294 -10.86 -8.64 -16.25
N TYR A 295 -10.73 -9.39 -15.17
CA TYR A 295 -10.42 -8.87 -13.84
C TYR A 295 -8.95 -9.02 -13.52
N TYR A 296 -8.31 -7.95 -13.10
CA TYR A 296 -6.96 -7.91 -12.53
C TYR A 296 -7.08 -7.48 -11.07
N CYS A 297 -6.82 -8.39 -10.14
CA CYS A 297 -6.99 -8.19 -8.70
C CYS A 297 -5.75 -8.62 -7.93
N VAL A 298 -4.56 -8.31 -8.46
CA VAL A 298 -3.29 -8.70 -7.83
C VAL A 298 -3.08 -7.89 -6.56
N ALA A 299 -2.98 -8.60 -5.43
CA ALA A 299 -2.61 -8.01 -4.16
C ALA A 299 -1.15 -7.54 -4.17
N ASN A 300 -0.86 -6.47 -3.41
CA ASN A 300 0.51 -5.95 -3.28
C ASN A 300 1.17 -5.52 -4.61
N MET A 301 0.43 -4.87 -5.49
CA MET A 301 0.96 -4.37 -6.77
C MET A 301 2.32 -3.65 -6.65
N PRO A 302 2.58 -2.79 -5.64
CA PRO A 302 3.87 -2.10 -5.51
C PRO A 302 5.08 -3.03 -5.33
N GLY A 303 4.89 -4.25 -4.85
CA GLY A 303 5.94 -5.26 -4.73
C GLY A 303 6.56 -5.69 -6.06
N SER A 304 5.85 -5.49 -7.19
CA SER A 304 6.34 -5.81 -8.53
C SER A 304 7.38 -4.81 -9.08
N VAL A 305 7.50 -3.65 -8.45
CA VAL A 305 8.48 -2.60 -8.84
C VAL A 305 9.36 -2.22 -7.64
N PRO A 306 10.11 -3.19 -7.07
CA PRO A 306 10.73 -3.05 -5.75
C PRO A 306 11.77 -1.94 -5.70
N VAL A 307 12.49 -1.66 -6.78
CA VAL A 307 13.49 -0.57 -6.84
C VAL A 307 12.84 0.78 -6.58
N THR A 308 11.76 1.07 -7.30
CA THR A 308 11.00 2.33 -7.13
C THR A 308 10.28 2.35 -5.79
N ALA A 309 9.64 1.24 -5.43
CA ALA A 309 8.81 1.15 -4.22
C ALA A 309 9.65 1.24 -2.94
N THR A 310 10.84 0.62 -2.89
CA THR A 310 11.76 0.76 -1.77
C THR A 310 12.24 2.20 -1.61
N ALA A 311 12.68 2.84 -2.70
CA ALA A 311 13.12 4.23 -2.62
C ALA A 311 11.99 5.17 -2.15
N ALA A 312 10.79 5.02 -2.71
CA ALA A 312 9.65 5.85 -2.34
C ALA A 312 9.19 5.64 -0.89
N LEU A 313 9.17 4.38 -0.42
CA LEU A 313 8.83 4.05 0.97
C LEU A 313 9.87 4.61 1.92
N ASN A 314 11.16 4.37 1.67
CA ASN A 314 12.24 4.83 2.54
C ASN A 314 12.29 6.35 2.66
N ASN A 315 12.04 7.08 1.57
CA ASN A 315 11.94 8.55 1.62
C ASN A 315 10.84 9.03 2.58
N ALA A 316 9.73 8.30 2.66
CA ALA A 316 8.63 8.64 3.56
C ALA A 316 8.86 8.16 5.00
N THR A 317 9.42 6.96 5.19
CA THR A 317 9.57 6.35 6.52
C THR A 317 10.80 6.83 7.27
N LEU A 318 11.89 7.19 6.58
CA LEU A 318 13.16 7.57 7.19
C LEU A 318 13.05 8.68 8.25
N PRO A 319 12.27 9.77 8.04
CA PRO A 319 12.12 10.80 9.08
C PRO A 319 11.54 10.25 10.39
N TYR A 320 10.64 9.27 10.31
CA TYR A 320 10.02 8.63 11.47
C TYR A 320 10.95 7.60 12.11
N VAL A 321 11.70 6.82 11.30
CA VAL A 321 12.75 5.91 11.80
C VAL A 321 13.77 6.69 12.60
N LEU A 322 14.22 7.85 12.09
CA LEU A 322 15.16 8.73 12.80
C LEU A 322 14.59 9.28 14.10
N LYS A 323 13.31 9.67 14.14
CA LYS A 323 12.64 10.13 15.37
C LYS A 323 12.60 9.01 16.41
N LEU A 324 12.13 7.83 16.01
CA LEU A 324 12.03 6.66 16.88
C LEU A 324 13.41 6.23 17.41
N ALA A 325 14.43 6.20 16.54
CA ALA A 325 15.78 5.82 16.91
C ALA A 325 16.44 6.80 17.90
N SER A 326 16.22 8.11 17.71
CA SER A 326 16.90 9.16 18.48
C SER A 326 16.22 9.46 19.80
N ALA A 327 14.89 9.48 19.87
CA ALA A 327 14.15 9.84 21.08
C ALA A 327 13.62 8.63 21.86
N GLY A 328 13.61 7.45 21.23
CA GLY A 328 12.82 6.31 21.70
C GLY A 328 11.33 6.47 21.34
N TRP A 329 10.59 5.39 21.36
CA TRP A 329 9.21 5.39 20.85
C TRP A 329 8.27 6.29 21.66
N ARG A 330 8.36 6.31 23.01
CA ARG A 330 7.45 7.12 23.85
C ARG A 330 7.58 8.60 23.55
N ASP A 331 8.78 9.14 23.60
CA ASP A 331 9.01 10.56 23.40
C ASP A 331 8.77 10.97 21.93
N ALA A 332 9.07 10.08 20.97
CA ALA A 332 8.76 10.31 19.57
C ALA A 332 7.24 10.42 19.34
N LEU A 333 6.43 9.54 19.97
CA LEU A 333 4.97 9.57 19.84
C LEU A 333 4.35 10.76 20.58
N ARG A 334 4.87 11.16 21.75
CA ARG A 334 4.44 12.36 22.46
C ARG A 334 4.67 13.63 21.64
N ALA A 335 5.79 13.70 20.95
CA ALA A 335 6.18 14.87 20.15
C ALA A 335 5.48 14.92 18.79
N ASP A 336 4.95 13.80 18.29
CA ASP A 336 4.36 13.69 16.94
C ASP A 336 3.01 12.98 17.00
N GLY A 337 1.92 13.77 17.02
CA GLY A 337 0.57 13.23 17.08
C GLY A 337 0.14 12.43 15.83
N ALA A 338 0.81 12.62 14.68
CA ALA A 338 0.58 11.77 13.52
C ALA A 338 1.20 10.38 13.73
N LEU A 339 2.43 10.33 14.25
CA LEU A 339 3.11 9.08 14.57
C LEU A 339 2.41 8.33 15.71
N ALA A 340 1.84 9.05 16.70
CA ALA A 340 1.09 8.46 17.81
C ALA A 340 -0.09 7.59 17.33
N LYS A 341 -0.76 7.99 16.23
CA LYS A 341 -1.82 7.18 15.62
C LYS A 341 -1.33 5.87 15.03
N GLY A 342 -0.02 5.74 14.82
CA GLY A 342 0.62 4.52 14.38
C GLY A 342 0.73 3.44 15.45
N LEU A 343 0.61 3.78 16.73
CA LEU A 343 0.72 2.79 17.82
C LEU A 343 -0.44 1.80 17.76
N HIS A 344 -0.13 0.53 17.62
CA HIS A 344 -1.14 -0.54 17.59
C HIS A 344 -1.08 -1.44 18.82
N THR A 345 0.13 -1.85 19.26
CA THR A 345 0.27 -2.69 20.46
C THR A 345 1.46 -2.24 21.32
N HIS A 346 1.35 -2.42 22.63
CA HIS A 346 2.46 -2.27 23.57
C HIS A 346 2.17 -3.10 24.84
N GLU A 347 3.11 -3.97 25.24
CA GLU A 347 3.04 -4.78 26.47
C GLU A 347 1.67 -5.47 26.69
N GLY A 348 1.12 -6.03 25.62
CA GLY A 348 -0.17 -6.73 25.65
C GLY A 348 -1.40 -5.82 25.51
N ALA A 349 -1.25 -4.51 25.47
CA ALA A 349 -2.35 -3.56 25.24
C ALA A 349 -2.53 -3.30 23.73
N LEU A 350 -3.79 -3.33 23.25
CA LEU A 350 -4.18 -2.96 21.89
C LEU A 350 -4.71 -1.54 21.89
N THR A 351 -4.18 -0.65 21.07
CA THR A 351 -4.56 0.77 21.02
C THR A 351 -5.21 1.19 19.70
N HIS A 352 -5.34 0.27 18.73
CA HIS A 352 -5.95 0.57 17.43
C HIS A 352 -7.43 0.13 17.40
N GLU A 353 -8.34 1.11 17.29
CA GLU A 353 -9.80 0.92 17.32
C GLU A 353 -10.28 -0.05 16.23
N GLY A 354 -9.83 0.13 14.98
CA GLY A 354 -10.26 -0.72 13.86
C GLY A 354 -9.87 -2.20 14.03
N THR A 355 -8.76 -2.49 14.70
CA THR A 355 -8.36 -3.87 15.03
C THR A 355 -9.22 -4.43 16.17
N ALA A 356 -9.48 -3.61 17.19
CA ALA A 356 -10.35 -4.00 18.31
C ALA A 356 -11.76 -4.34 17.84
N GLU A 357 -12.36 -3.48 17.00
CA GLU A 357 -13.69 -3.70 16.40
C GLU A 357 -13.72 -4.97 15.52
N ALA A 358 -12.71 -5.14 14.65
CA ALA A 358 -12.68 -6.26 13.70
C ALA A 358 -12.59 -7.62 14.37
N HIS A 359 -11.93 -7.69 15.53
CA HIS A 359 -11.65 -8.96 16.21
C HIS A 359 -12.37 -9.11 17.56
N GLY A 360 -13.12 -8.10 18.03
CA GLY A 360 -13.76 -8.11 19.33
C GLY A 360 -12.77 -8.15 20.49
N LEU A 361 -11.63 -7.46 20.34
CA LEU A 361 -10.58 -7.36 21.36
C LEU A 361 -10.78 -6.11 22.22
N GLU A 362 -10.23 -6.14 23.44
CA GLU A 362 -10.27 -4.99 24.35
C GLU A 362 -9.38 -3.85 23.81
N LEU A 363 -9.92 -2.63 23.80
CA LEU A 363 -9.22 -1.44 23.37
C LEU A 363 -8.66 -0.68 24.57
N ALA A 364 -7.36 -0.45 24.58
CA ALA A 364 -6.70 0.40 25.55
C ALA A 364 -6.60 1.87 25.06
N ASP A 365 -6.56 2.82 25.98
CA ASP A 365 -6.33 4.22 25.66
C ASP A 365 -4.87 4.45 25.22
N ALA A 366 -4.66 4.81 23.97
CA ALA A 366 -3.33 5.10 23.42
C ALA A 366 -2.61 6.21 24.19
N ALA A 367 -3.32 7.24 24.66
CA ALA A 367 -2.72 8.33 25.41
C ALA A 367 -2.19 7.84 26.78
N ALA A 368 -2.93 6.96 27.44
CA ALA A 368 -2.49 6.36 28.71
C ALA A 368 -1.29 5.41 28.52
N VAL A 369 -1.21 4.70 27.38
CA VAL A 369 -0.08 3.81 27.05
C VAL A 369 1.18 4.61 26.73
N ILE A 370 1.03 5.74 26.03
CA ILE A 370 2.15 6.64 25.71
C ILE A 370 2.61 7.42 26.96
N GLY A 371 1.71 7.79 27.85
CA GLY A 371 1.95 8.42 29.15
C GLY A 371 2.06 9.91 29.11
#